data_d590b5ddf3e832f59384339264d3d198
#
_entry.id   d590b5ddf3e832f59384339264d3d198
#
_cell.length_a   1.000
_cell.length_b   1.000
_cell.length_c   1.000
_cell.angle_alpha   90.00
_cell.angle_beta   90.00
_cell.angle_gamma   90.00
#
_symmetry.space_group_name_H-M   'P 1'
#
loop_
_entity.id
_entity.type
_entity.pdbx_description
1 polymer ?
#
loop_
_entity_poly.entity_id
_entity_poly.type
_entity_poly.pdbx_seq_one_letter_code
_entity_poly.pdbx_strand_id
1 'polypeptide(L)'
;DKSYQLHTFKRKGKAERDYVVPEKTTVGNLDNKIVEWFNTRGISEQTLKDVKVSVGQEFMPQTGKPENTIQFNYFVGGILTNVKYRDGRKNFKLYKGAEKVFYNIDNTVGHDTCIIVEGEMDVLALHEAGITNAISVPNGATLNSNNLDYLDNCIDYFDDKEKIIIAVDNDPPGLALQTELVRRLGAEVCYLASFDDCKDANEYLIKYNASELKSRVLDARPVPLENVTTFKDIEDEVTDFVRNGFKRGFQIG
;
A
#
# COMPACT_ATOMS: atom_id res chain seq x y z
N ASP A 1 10.24 -24.76 -18.07
CA ASP A 1 11.35 -24.16 -17.34
C ASP A 1 11.41 -22.66 -17.66
N LYS A 2 10.68 -21.85 -16.89
CA LYS A 2 10.80 -20.41 -16.97
C LYS A 2 11.81 -20.00 -15.92
N SER A 3 13.06 -19.85 -16.33
CA SER A 3 14.09 -19.22 -15.51
C SER A 3 13.68 -17.75 -15.28
N TYR A 4 13.29 -17.43 -14.06
CA TYR A 4 13.16 -16.05 -13.63
C TYR A 4 14.55 -15.42 -13.63
N GLN A 5 14.84 -14.57 -14.60
CA GLN A 5 15.98 -13.68 -14.51
C GLN A 5 15.67 -12.66 -13.39
N LEU A 6 16.39 -12.80 -12.29
CA LEU A 6 16.49 -11.76 -11.26
C LEU A 6 17.05 -10.51 -11.95
N HIS A 7 16.18 -9.54 -12.22
CA HIS A 7 16.61 -8.21 -12.61
C HIS A 7 17.30 -7.59 -11.40
N THR A 8 18.63 -7.55 -11.41
CA THR A 8 19.41 -6.75 -10.49
C THR A 8 19.13 -5.28 -10.81
N PHE A 9 18.24 -4.66 -10.06
CA PHE A 9 17.97 -3.23 -10.13
C PHE A 9 19.23 -2.48 -9.66
N LYS A 10 20.00 -1.93 -10.59
CA LYS A 10 21.06 -0.99 -10.26
C LYS A 10 20.43 0.35 -9.94
N ARG A 11 20.35 0.67 -8.65
CA ARG A 11 19.95 2.00 -8.17
C ARG A 11 20.86 3.07 -8.78
N LYS A 12 20.34 3.87 -9.70
CA LYS A 12 21.07 5.02 -10.24
C LYS A 12 21.07 6.15 -9.19
N GLY A 13 22.26 6.46 -8.63
CA GLY A 13 22.53 7.79 -8.07
C GLY A 13 22.19 8.06 -6.61
N LYS A 14 21.85 7.06 -5.76
CA LYS A 14 21.77 7.27 -4.30
C LYS A 14 23.16 7.08 -3.66
N ALA A 15 23.53 8.02 -2.76
CA ALA A 15 24.65 7.77 -1.85
C ALA A 15 24.41 6.43 -1.14
N GLU A 16 25.40 5.53 -1.19
CA GLU A 16 25.37 4.27 -0.44
C GLU A 16 25.14 4.61 1.04
N ARG A 17 23.96 4.28 1.55
CA ARG A 17 23.69 4.30 2.97
C ARG A 17 23.92 2.87 3.47
N ASP A 18 24.76 2.72 4.47
CA ASP A 18 24.93 1.45 5.17
C ASP A 18 23.66 1.15 5.99
N TYR A 19 22.82 0.27 5.49
CA TYR A 19 21.66 -0.23 6.23
C TYR A 19 22.01 -1.52 6.96
N VAL A 20 21.40 -1.71 8.13
CA VAL A 20 21.52 -2.96 8.87
C VAL A 20 20.51 -3.95 8.28
N VAL A 21 21.04 -5.10 7.83
CA VAL A 21 20.18 -6.20 7.35
C VAL A 21 19.70 -7.00 8.56
N PRO A 22 18.36 -7.21 8.73
CA PRO A 22 17.85 -8.04 9.80
C PRO A 22 18.36 -9.48 9.70
N GLU A 23 18.64 -10.09 10.86
CA GLU A 23 18.90 -11.53 10.91
C GLU A 23 17.63 -12.28 10.43
N LYS A 24 17.85 -13.47 9.83
CA LYS A 24 16.74 -14.29 9.32
C LYS A 24 15.77 -14.61 10.44
N THR A 25 14.51 -14.18 10.25
CA THR A 25 13.42 -14.62 11.11
C THR A 25 12.97 -16.03 10.71
N THR A 26 12.53 -16.82 11.69
CA THR A 26 11.97 -18.15 11.40
C THR A 26 10.57 -17.97 10.81
N VAL A 27 10.46 -17.95 9.50
CA VAL A 27 9.16 -17.93 8.81
C VAL A 27 8.49 -19.31 8.99
N GLY A 28 7.25 -19.34 9.49
CA GLY A 28 6.40 -20.52 9.39
C GLY A 28 5.97 -21.24 10.66
N ASN A 29 6.46 -20.89 11.85
CA ASN A 29 5.92 -21.44 13.10
C ASN A 29 4.96 -20.44 13.77
N LEU A 30 3.77 -20.33 13.16
CA LEU A 30 2.66 -19.59 13.79
C LEU A 30 2.04 -20.52 14.86
N ASP A 31 1.95 -20.05 16.10
CA ASP A 31 1.21 -20.78 17.12
C ASP A 31 -0.32 -20.66 16.87
N ASN A 32 -1.09 -21.64 17.33
CA ASN A 32 -2.54 -21.69 17.10
C ASN A 32 -3.25 -20.43 17.61
N LYS A 33 -2.80 -19.81 18.71
CA LYS A 33 -3.43 -18.61 19.26
C LYS A 33 -3.29 -17.40 18.34
N ILE A 34 -2.15 -17.30 17.67
CA ILE A 34 -1.91 -16.24 16.68
C ILE A 34 -2.77 -16.48 15.46
N VAL A 35 -2.85 -17.72 14.96
CA VAL A 35 -3.73 -18.08 13.83
C VAL A 35 -5.19 -17.77 14.16
N GLU A 36 -5.67 -18.19 15.35
CA GLU A 36 -7.02 -17.90 15.82
C GLU A 36 -7.28 -16.39 15.88
N TRP A 37 -6.31 -15.61 16.39
CA TRP A 37 -6.44 -14.16 16.43
C TRP A 37 -6.57 -13.55 15.03
N PHE A 38 -5.79 -13.99 14.04
CA PHE A 38 -5.93 -13.54 12.65
C PHE A 38 -7.24 -14.00 12.03
N ASN A 39 -7.71 -15.22 12.35
CA ASN A 39 -9.01 -15.72 11.88
C ASN A 39 -10.17 -14.83 12.35
N THR A 40 -10.11 -14.27 13.59
CA THR A 40 -11.11 -13.29 14.04
C THR A 40 -11.13 -11.99 13.23
N ARG A 41 -10.12 -11.77 12.40
CA ARG A 41 -9.96 -10.64 11.50
C ARG A 41 -10.19 -10.99 10.03
N GLY A 42 -10.73 -12.19 9.81
CA GLY A 42 -11.00 -12.68 8.46
C GLY A 42 -9.74 -13.08 7.68
N ILE A 43 -8.60 -13.31 8.34
CA ILE A 43 -7.32 -13.62 7.72
C ILE A 43 -6.94 -15.06 8.01
N SER A 44 -6.74 -15.87 6.95
CA SER A 44 -6.41 -17.27 7.03
C SER A 44 -4.92 -17.52 7.32
N GLU A 45 -4.60 -18.71 7.86
CA GLU A 45 -3.22 -19.15 8.02
C GLU A 45 -2.46 -19.20 6.69
N GLN A 46 -3.15 -19.49 5.59
CA GLN A 46 -2.53 -19.53 4.27
C GLN A 46 -2.02 -18.14 3.88
N THR A 47 -2.82 -17.11 4.03
CA THR A 47 -2.38 -15.71 3.79
C THR A 47 -1.16 -15.36 4.63
N LEU A 48 -1.14 -15.72 5.91
CA LEU A 48 0.04 -15.44 6.77
C LEU A 48 1.31 -16.09 6.25
N LYS A 49 1.22 -17.31 5.70
CA LYS A 49 2.33 -18.02 5.07
C LYS A 49 2.78 -17.36 3.77
N ASP A 50 1.82 -17.00 2.93
CA ASP A 50 2.08 -16.41 1.61
C ASP A 50 2.80 -15.07 1.72
N VAL A 51 2.38 -14.22 2.65
CA VAL A 51 3.02 -12.93 2.92
C VAL A 51 4.12 -12.99 3.99
N LYS A 52 4.52 -14.21 4.39
CA LYS A 52 5.69 -14.49 5.24
C LYS A 52 5.62 -13.82 6.62
N VAL A 53 4.45 -13.77 7.25
CA VAL A 53 4.32 -13.36 8.65
C VAL A 53 5.01 -14.38 9.56
N SER A 54 5.70 -13.93 10.59
CA SER A 54 6.31 -14.77 11.60
C SER A 54 5.97 -14.27 13.01
N VAL A 55 6.34 -15.04 14.02
CA VAL A 55 6.20 -14.68 15.43
C VAL A 55 7.52 -14.93 16.15
N GLY A 56 7.74 -14.17 17.21
CA GLY A 56 8.94 -14.33 18.03
C GLY A 56 8.95 -13.38 19.20
N GLN A 57 10.00 -13.43 19.98
CA GLN A 57 10.23 -12.47 21.07
C GLN A 57 11.10 -11.32 20.56
N GLU A 58 10.73 -10.10 20.94
CA GLU A 58 11.49 -8.91 20.60
C GLU A 58 11.42 -7.89 21.73
N PHE A 59 12.54 -7.20 22.00
CA PHE A 59 12.58 -6.13 22.97
C PHE A 59 11.74 -4.94 22.47
N MET A 60 10.70 -4.59 23.25
CA MET A 60 9.81 -3.47 22.92
C MET A 60 10.14 -2.27 23.83
N PRO A 61 10.61 -1.14 23.25
CA PRO A 61 10.98 0.04 24.04
C PRO A 61 9.83 0.58 24.89
N GLN A 62 8.58 0.44 24.41
CA GLN A 62 7.38 0.95 25.07
C GLN A 62 7.08 0.20 26.38
N THR A 63 7.51 -1.06 26.50
CA THR A 63 7.32 -1.89 27.70
C THR A 63 8.62 -2.11 28.48
N GLY A 64 9.78 -1.76 27.88
CA GLY A 64 11.11 -1.91 28.48
C GLY A 64 11.59 -3.36 28.66
N LYS A 65 10.97 -4.32 27.97
CA LYS A 65 11.29 -5.75 28.08
C LYS A 65 11.00 -6.52 26.78
N PRO A 66 11.50 -7.77 26.65
CA PRO A 66 11.08 -8.65 25.58
C PRO A 66 9.59 -8.98 25.67
N GLU A 67 8.89 -8.88 24.53
CA GLU A 67 7.47 -9.24 24.38
C GLU A 67 7.31 -10.24 23.24
N ASN A 68 6.25 -11.04 23.28
CA ASN A 68 5.85 -11.82 22.13
C ASN A 68 5.30 -10.90 21.05
N THR A 69 5.82 -11.02 19.83
CA THR A 69 5.49 -10.13 18.73
C THR A 69 5.06 -10.89 17.48
N ILE A 70 4.11 -10.32 16.77
CA ILE A 70 3.87 -10.59 15.36
C ILE A 70 4.97 -9.83 14.59
N GLN A 71 5.58 -10.47 13.61
CA GLN A 71 6.67 -9.94 12.81
C GLN A 71 6.22 -9.88 11.35
N PHE A 72 6.06 -8.68 10.84
CA PHE A 72 5.83 -8.44 9.43
C PHE A 72 7.20 -8.31 8.76
N ASN A 73 7.52 -9.25 7.88
CA ASN A 73 8.81 -9.34 7.22
C ASN A 73 8.78 -8.65 5.86
N TYR A 74 9.62 -7.64 5.68
CA TYR A 74 9.73 -6.85 4.46
C TYR A 74 10.83 -7.40 3.58
N PHE A 75 10.51 -7.73 2.35
CA PHE A 75 11.45 -8.26 1.38
C PHE A 75 11.59 -7.32 0.18
N VAL A 76 12.81 -7.23 -0.35
CA VAL A 76 13.16 -6.54 -1.59
C VAL A 76 14.05 -7.46 -2.42
N GLY A 77 13.60 -7.86 -3.60
CA GLY A 77 14.31 -8.83 -4.43
C GLY A 77 14.51 -10.19 -3.74
N GLY A 78 13.58 -10.61 -2.88
CA GLY A 78 13.64 -11.84 -2.10
C GLY A 78 14.57 -11.77 -0.87
N ILE A 79 15.20 -10.63 -0.60
CA ILE A 79 16.09 -10.43 0.55
C ILE A 79 15.31 -9.77 1.69
N LEU A 80 15.42 -10.32 2.91
CA LEU A 80 14.83 -9.69 4.11
C LEU A 80 15.50 -8.35 4.36
N THR A 81 14.77 -7.26 4.19
CA THR A 81 15.30 -5.90 4.23
C THR A 81 14.90 -5.17 5.50
N ASN A 82 13.70 -5.46 6.03
CA ASN A 82 13.24 -4.88 7.29
C ASN A 82 12.29 -5.85 8.01
N VAL A 83 12.03 -5.59 9.28
CA VAL A 83 11.01 -6.29 10.07
C VAL A 83 10.25 -5.26 10.90
N LYS A 84 8.93 -5.30 10.86
CA LYS A 84 8.07 -4.53 11.76
C LYS A 84 7.49 -5.46 12.80
N TYR A 85 7.71 -5.12 14.06
CA TYR A 85 7.27 -5.87 15.22
C TYR A 85 6.01 -5.24 15.79
N ARG A 86 5.05 -6.09 16.15
CA ARG A 86 3.81 -5.68 16.80
C ARG A 86 3.56 -6.57 18.03
N ASP A 87 3.53 -5.97 19.22
CA ASP A 87 3.17 -6.70 20.45
C ASP A 87 1.64 -6.80 20.66
N GLY A 88 1.24 -7.51 21.70
CA GLY A 88 -0.17 -7.70 22.06
C GLY A 88 -0.89 -6.42 22.50
N ARG A 89 -0.17 -5.35 22.81
CA ARG A 89 -0.69 -4.04 23.23
C ARG A 89 -0.77 -3.02 22.08
N LYS A 90 -0.53 -3.47 20.83
CA LYS A 90 -0.44 -2.61 19.64
C LYS A 90 0.74 -1.64 19.68
N ASN A 91 1.81 -1.94 20.38
CA ASN A 91 3.06 -1.21 20.21
C ASN A 91 3.77 -1.72 18.97
N PHE A 92 4.40 -0.80 18.23
CA PHE A 92 5.11 -1.09 17.00
C PHE A 92 6.55 -0.58 17.08
N LYS A 93 7.45 -1.30 16.42
CA LYS A 93 8.79 -0.81 16.09
C LYS A 93 9.28 -1.45 14.80
N LEU A 94 10.12 -0.75 14.05
CA LEU A 94 10.89 -1.31 12.95
C LEU A 94 12.25 -1.82 13.46
N TYR A 95 12.85 -2.72 12.70
CA TYR A 95 14.22 -3.16 12.97
C TYR A 95 15.17 -1.96 12.91
N LYS A 96 15.98 -1.78 13.97
CA LYS A 96 16.82 -0.60 14.13
C LYS A 96 17.91 -0.52 13.04
N GLY A 97 17.92 0.59 12.29
CA GLY A 97 18.93 0.82 11.24
C GLY A 97 18.65 0.12 9.92
N ALA A 98 17.56 -0.65 9.81
CA ALA A 98 17.17 -1.26 8.55
C ALA A 98 16.60 -0.25 7.55
N GLU A 99 16.71 -0.56 6.26
CA GLU A 99 16.15 0.26 5.20
C GLU A 99 14.62 0.28 5.30
N LYS A 100 14.03 1.46 5.16
CA LYS A 100 12.58 1.58 5.07
C LYS A 100 12.16 1.33 3.63
N VAL A 101 11.27 0.36 3.44
CA VAL A 101 10.68 -0.02 2.16
C VAL A 101 9.19 -0.29 2.36
N PHE A 102 8.42 -0.40 1.28
CA PHE A 102 7.03 -0.87 1.41
C PHE A 102 6.99 -2.34 1.82
N TYR A 103 6.03 -2.67 2.67
CA TYR A 103 5.69 -4.06 2.96
C TYR A 103 5.12 -4.72 1.71
N ASN A 104 5.52 -5.97 1.45
CA ASN A 104 5.05 -6.78 0.34
C ASN A 104 5.40 -6.25 -1.06
N ILE A 105 6.41 -5.38 -1.20
CA ILE A 105 6.75 -4.70 -2.45
C ILE A 105 7.12 -5.68 -3.59
N ASP A 106 7.77 -6.79 -3.30
CA ASP A 106 8.16 -7.79 -4.29
C ASP A 106 6.95 -8.37 -5.05
N ASN A 107 5.78 -8.41 -4.43
CA ASN A 107 4.56 -8.93 -5.05
C ASN A 107 3.92 -7.95 -6.05
N THR A 108 4.48 -6.76 -6.25
CA THR A 108 4.07 -5.85 -7.33
C THR A 108 4.77 -6.14 -8.65
N VAL A 109 5.84 -6.94 -8.63
CA VAL A 109 6.62 -7.25 -9.83
C VAL A 109 5.79 -8.09 -10.79
N GLY A 110 5.74 -7.66 -12.06
CA GLY A 110 4.96 -8.32 -13.11
C GLY A 110 3.46 -7.99 -13.11
N HIS A 111 3.04 -7.01 -12.30
CA HIS A 111 1.69 -6.46 -12.31
C HIS A 111 1.70 -5.02 -12.81
N ASP A 112 0.83 -4.67 -13.75
CA ASP A 112 0.65 -3.30 -14.25
C ASP A 112 -0.08 -2.42 -13.23
N THR A 113 -0.69 -3.03 -12.23
CA THR A 113 -1.41 -2.35 -11.14
C THR A 113 -0.77 -2.63 -9.80
N CYS A 114 -0.73 -1.61 -8.92
CA CYS A 114 -0.31 -1.72 -7.53
C CYS A 114 -1.37 -1.07 -6.62
N ILE A 115 -1.60 -1.62 -5.43
CA ILE A 115 -2.50 -1.04 -4.43
C ILE A 115 -1.68 -0.62 -3.21
N ILE A 116 -1.76 0.65 -2.82
CA ILE A 116 -1.08 1.19 -1.64
C ILE A 116 -2.08 1.39 -0.52
N VAL A 117 -1.84 0.75 0.62
CA VAL A 117 -2.62 0.88 1.86
C VAL A 117 -1.75 1.39 3.01
N GLU A 118 -2.38 1.70 4.16
CA GLU A 118 -1.65 2.28 5.29
C GLU A 118 -0.97 1.23 6.19
N GLY A 119 -1.57 0.08 6.38
CA GLY A 119 -1.12 -0.93 7.32
C GLY A 119 -0.90 -2.32 6.74
N GLU A 120 -0.06 -3.12 7.41
CA GLU A 120 0.18 -4.51 7.01
C GLU A 120 -1.08 -5.37 7.11
N MET A 121 -1.97 -5.05 8.06
CA MET A 121 -3.26 -5.76 8.22
C MET A 121 -4.16 -5.57 6.99
N ASP A 122 -4.09 -4.42 6.34
CA ASP A 122 -4.85 -4.14 5.13
C ASP A 122 -4.30 -4.90 3.93
N VAL A 123 -2.97 -5.05 3.85
CA VAL A 123 -2.33 -5.93 2.85
C VAL A 123 -2.82 -7.36 3.03
N LEU A 124 -2.89 -7.87 4.27
CA LEU A 124 -3.40 -9.22 4.56
C LEU A 124 -4.89 -9.34 4.16
N ALA A 125 -5.70 -8.34 4.46
CA ALA A 125 -7.12 -8.32 4.10
C ALA A 125 -7.32 -8.33 2.58
N LEU A 126 -6.53 -7.57 1.84
CA LEU A 126 -6.56 -7.56 0.38
C LEU A 126 -6.07 -8.89 -0.21
N HIS A 127 -5.06 -9.51 0.40
CA HIS A 127 -4.59 -10.83 0.00
C HIS A 127 -5.70 -11.90 0.15
N GLU A 128 -6.46 -11.88 1.28
CA GLU A 128 -7.65 -12.73 1.44
C GLU A 128 -8.72 -12.47 0.36
N ALA A 129 -8.83 -11.25 -0.12
CA ALA A 129 -9.71 -10.89 -1.24
C ALA A 129 -9.14 -11.29 -2.61
N GLY A 130 -7.97 -11.95 -2.67
CA GLY A 130 -7.30 -12.36 -3.90
C GLY A 130 -6.63 -11.19 -4.64
N ILE A 131 -6.23 -10.14 -3.92
CA ILE A 131 -5.42 -9.03 -4.41
C ILE A 131 -4.02 -9.16 -3.79
N THR A 132 -3.09 -9.77 -4.52
CA THR A 132 -1.75 -10.10 -4.01
C THR A 132 -0.72 -9.00 -4.18
N ASN A 133 -0.98 -8.04 -5.06
CA ASN A 133 -0.12 -6.90 -5.40
C ASN A 133 -0.42 -5.64 -4.55
N ALA A 134 -0.99 -5.82 -3.36
CA ALA A 134 -1.16 -4.76 -2.39
C ALA A 134 0.10 -4.60 -1.52
N ILE A 135 0.46 -3.35 -1.22
CA ILE A 135 1.61 -2.96 -0.40
C ILE A 135 1.21 -1.96 0.67
N SER A 136 1.95 -1.89 1.77
CA SER A 136 1.69 -0.86 2.78
C SER A 136 2.91 -0.05 3.14
N VAL A 137 2.66 1.17 3.63
CA VAL A 137 3.71 2.06 4.14
C VAL A 137 4.26 1.55 5.49
N PRO A 138 5.57 1.66 5.76
CA PRO A 138 6.16 1.04 6.95
C PRO A 138 5.82 1.76 8.27
N ASN A 139 5.53 3.06 8.22
CA ASN A 139 5.36 3.88 9.43
C ASN A 139 3.92 4.32 9.69
N GLY A 140 2.95 3.91 8.84
CA GLY A 140 1.61 4.49 8.82
C GLY A 140 1.61 5.96 8.36
N ALA A 141 0.43 6.58 8.34
CA ALA A 141 0.26 7.98 8.00
C ALA A 141 0.50 8.89 9.21
N THR A 142 1.04 10.09 8.97
CA THR A 142 1.13 11.17 9.96
C THR A 142 0.84 12.51 9.28
N LEU A 143 0.26 13.47 10.01
CA LEU A 143 -0.11 14.79 9.48
C LEU A 143 1.08 15.60 8.91
N ASN A 144 2.30 15.29 9.32
CA ASN A 144 3.52 16.05 8.96
C ASN A 144 4.54 15.21 8.18
N SER A 145 4.18 14.03 7.65
CA SER A 145 5.13 13.16 6.98
C SER A 145 5.33 13.55 5.52
N ASN A 146 6.12 14.58 5.27
CA ASN A 146 6.65 14.87 3.93
C ASN A 146 7.85 13.96 3.57
N ASN A 147 8.33 13.17 4.53
CA ASN A 147 9.47 12.29 4.34
C ASN A 147 9.00 10.86 4.05
N LEU A 148 8.86 10.55 2.76
CA LEU A 148 8.55 9.22 2.25
C LEU A 148 9.83 8.50 1.80
N ASP A 149 10.84 8.40 2.68
CA ASP A 149 12.12 7.71 2.36
C ASP A 149 11.89 6.32 1.74
N TYR A 150 10.87 5.60 2.21
CA TYR A 150 10.50 4.29 1.68
C TYR A 150 10.01 4.33 0.22
N LEU A 151 9.35 5.42 -0.20
CA LEU A 151 8.95 5.61 -1.59
C LEU A 151 10.18 5.84 -2.46
N ASP A 152 11.08 6.74 -2.01
CA ASP A 152 12.35 6.99 -2.72
C ASP A 152 13.21 5.73 -2.82
N ASN A 153 13.14 4.84 -1.80
CA ASN A 153 13.87 3.57 -1.78
C ASN A 153 13.26 2.53 -2.73
N CYS A 154 11.99 2.66 -3.07
CA CYS A 154 11.24 1.73 -3.90
C CYS A 154 10.74 2.33 -5.22
N ILE A 155 11.22 3.52 -5.61
CA ILE A 155 10.65 4.26 -6.75
C ILE A 155 10.67 3.45 -8.05
N ASP A 156 11.72 2.68 -8.29
CA ASP A 156 11.88 1.87 -9.50
C ASP A 156 10.78 0.77 -9.65
N TYR A 157 10.08 0.41 -8.55
CA TYR A 157 8.96 -0.54 -8.59
C TYR A 157 7.68 0.07 -9.18
N PHE A 158 7.64 1.40 -9.34
CA PHE A 158 6.48 2.10 -9.86
C PHE A 158 6.63 2.54 -11.32
N ASP A 159 7.83 2.40 -11.90
CA ASP A 159 8.14 2.86 -13.26
C ASP A 159 7.31 2.17 -14.35
N ASP A 160 6.88 0.92 -14.11
CA ASP A 160 6.11 0.09 -15.06
C ASP A 160 4.61 0.03 -14.70
N LYS A 161 4.13 0.83 -13.73
CA LYS A 161 2.73 0.79 -13.29
C LYS A 161 1.85 1.69 -14.14
N GLU A 162 0.84 1.09 -14.77
CA GLU A 162 -0.21 1.81 -15.48
C GLU A 162 -1.30 2.35 -14.53
N LYS A 163 -1.48 1.69 -13.38
CA LYS A 163 -2.49 2.06 -12.40
C LYS A 163 -1.98 1.86 -10.97
N ILE A 164 -2.02 2.91 -10.17
CA ILE A 164 -1.69 2.87 -8.74
C ILE A 164 -2.94 3.25 -7.95
N ILE A 165 -3.52 2.28 -7.24
CA ILE A 165 -4.70 2.51 -6.40
C ILE A 165 -4.22 2.88 -5.00
N ILE A 166 -4.60 4.06 -4.54
CA ILE A 166 -4.33 4.55 -3.19
C ILE A 166 -5.58 4.32 -2.35
N ALA A 167 -5.49 3.41 -1.38
CA ALA A 167 -6.59 2.94 -0.53
C ALA A 167 -6.17 3.04 0.96
N VAL A 168 -5.83 4.26 1.39
CA VAL A 168 -5.43 4.58 2.76
C VAL A 168 -6.64 4.85 3.66
N ASP A 169 -6.40 4.95 4.97
CA ASP A 169 -7.44 5.21 5.96
C ASP A 169 -8.19 6.51 5.67
N ASN A 170 -9.49 6.52 5.95
CA ASN A 170 -10.35 7.69 5.74
C ASN A 170 -10.30 8.63 6.96
N ASP A 171 -9.09 9.05 7.35
CA ASP A 171 -8.85 9.99 8.43
C ASP A 171 -7.84 11.09 8.00
N PRO A 172 -7.67 12.19 8.75
CA PRO A 172 -6.79 13.28 8.34
C PRO A 172 -5.34 12.87 8.04
N PRO A 173 -4.69 11.99 8.81
CA PRO A 173 -3.37 11.46 8.46
C PRO A 173 -3.36 10.68 7.13
N GLY A 174 -4.34 9.79 6.91
CA GLY A 174 -4.46 9.02 5.67
C GLY A 174 -4.66 9.92 4.45
N LEU A 175 -5.51 10.93 4.54
CA LEU A 175 -5.72 11.90 3.46
C LEU A 175 -4.47 12.74 3.17
N ALA A 176 -3.67 13.08 4.18
CA ALA A 176 -2.38 13.74 3.99
C ALA A 176 -1.38 12.83 3.27
N LEU A 177 -1.32 11.56 3.66
CA LEU A 177 -0.51 10.54 2.97
C LEU A 177 -0.95 10.37 1.51
N GLN A 178 -2.26 10.25 1.26
CA GLN A 178 -2.84 10.15 -0.09
C GLN A 178 -2.37 11.31 -0.98
N THR A 179 -2.50 12.55 -0.48
CA THR A 179 -2.09 13.76 -1.21
C THR A 179 -0.61 13.72 -1.58
N GLU A 180 0.25 13.32 -0.66
CA GLU A 180 1.69 13.26 -0.90
C GLU A 180 2.08 12.11 -1.84
N LEU A 181 1.41 10.95 -1.75
CA LEU A 181 1.61 9.84 -2.69
C LEU A 181 1.21 10.25 -4.11
N VAL A 182 0.03 10.86 -4.30
CA VAL A 182 -0.41 11.38 -5.61
C VAL A 182 0.58 12.39 -6.17
N ARG A 183 1.05 13.33 -5.33
CA ARG A 183 2.02 14.35 -5.76
C ARG A 183 3.33 13.75 -6.27
N ARG A 184 3.79 12.64 -5.67
CA ARG A 184 5.08 12.02 -6.02
C ARG A 184 5.00 10.97 -7.12
N LEU A 185 3.89 10.25 -7.20
CA LEU A 185 3.70 9.18 -8.18
C LEU A 185 3.11 9.67 -9.51
N GLY A 186 2.46 10.85 -9.49
CA GLY A 186 1.76 11.42 -10.63
C GLY A 186 0.25 11.12 -10.59
N ALA A 187 -0.56 12.17 -10.75
CA ALA A 187 -2.01 12.05 -10.69
C ALA A 187 -2.58 11.22 -11.84
N GLU A 188 -1.88 11.17 -12.98
CA GLU A 188 -2.28 10.48 -14.20
C GLU A 188 -2.35 8.96 -14.07
N VAL A 189 -1.56 8.36 -13.17
CA VAL A 189 -1.56 6.92 -12.89
C VAL A 189 -2.25 6.58 -11.58
N CYS A 190 -2.62 7.57 -10.77
CA CYS A 190 -3.20 7.37 -9.45
C CYS A 190 -4.72 7.30 -9.49
N TYR A 191 -5.26 6.35 -8.73
CA TYR A 191 -6.68 6.12 -8.50
C TYR A 191 -6.96 6.06 -7.01
N LEU A 192 -8.11 6.54 -6.59
CA LEU A 192 -8.50 6.59 -5.18
C LEU A 192 -9.60 5.58 -4.90
N ALA A 193 -9.38 4.72 -3.92
CA ALA A 193 -10.39 3.85 -3.33
C ALA A 193 -10.73 4.33 -1.92
N SER A 194 -11.99 4.15 -1.53
CA SER A 194 -12.49 4.48 -0.19
C SER A 194 -13.27 3.31 0.37
N PHE A 195 -13.20 3.10 1.67
CA PHE A 195 -13.89 2.01 2.36
C PHE A 195 -15.23 2.45 2.97
N ASP A 196 -15.83 3.53 2.44
CA ASP A 196 -17.12 4.10 2.84
C ASP A 196 -17.18 4.41 4.36
N ASP A 197 -17.99 3.64 5.09
CA ASP A 197 -18.20 3.76 6.52
C ASP A 197 -17.22 2.88 7.36
N CYS A 198 -16.31 2.18 6.71
CA CYS A 198 -15.23 1.44 7.35
C CYS A 198 -13.95 2.30 7.38
N LYS A 199 -13.17 2.12 8.44
CA LYS A 199 -11.92 2.86 8.59
C LYS A 199 -10.87 2.41 7.59
N ASP A 200 -10.72 1.09 7.42
CA ASP A 200 -9.64 0.46 6.68
C ASP A 200 -10.13 -0.81 5.94
N ALA A 201 -9.26 -1.42 5.14
CA ALA A 201 -9.58 -2.61 4.36
C ALA A 201 -9.89 -3.83 5.23
N ASN A 202 -9.23 -3.97 6.41
CA ASN A 202 -9.50 -5.09 7.29
C ASN A 202 -10.88 -4.99 7.95
N GLU A 203 -11.30 -3.80 8.37
CA GLU A 203 -12.65 -3.57 8.87
C GLU A 203 -13.70 -3.86 7.80
N TYR A 204 -13.45 -3.44 6.54
CA TYR A 204 -14.33 -3.70 5.41
C TYR A 204 -14.46 -5.21 5.12
N LEU A 205 -13.34 -5.97 5.15
CA LEU A 205 -13.35 -7.42 5.00
C LEU A 205 -14.24 -8.11 6.03
N ILE A 206 -14.11 -7.71 7.31
CA ILE A 206 -14.87 -8.31 8.42
C ILE A 206 -16.36 -7.96 8.29
N LYS A 207 -16.68 -6.72 7.94
CA LYS A 207 -18.06 -6.23 7.89
C LYS A 207 -18.84 -6.80 6.71
N TYR A 208 -18.18 -6.93 5.58
CA TYR A 208 -18.82 -7.40 4.35
C TYR A 208 -18.31 -8.79 3.96
N ASN A 209 -17.30 -8.91 3.14
CA ASN A 209 -16.59 -10.14 2.75
C ASN A 209 -15.47 -9.83 1.75
N ALA A 210 -14.71 -10.87 1.37
CA ALA A 210 -13.59 -10.77 0.43
C ALA A 210 -14.00 -10.31 -0.98
N SER A 211 -15.15 -10.76 -1.49
CA SER A 211 -15.64 -10.36 -2.83
C SER A 211 -16.01 -8.88 -2.89
N GLU A 212 -16.72 -8.39 -1.86
CA GLU A 212 -17.10 -6.99 -1.78
C GLU A 212 -15.86 -6.09 -1.60
N LEU A 213 -14.89 -6.51 -0.77
CA LEU A 213 -13.64 -5.78 -0.61
C LEU A 213 -12.88 -5.68 -1.94
N LYS A 214 -12.79 -6.78 -2.68
CA LYS A 214 -12.15 -6.81 -4.00
C LYS A 214 -12.84 -5.85 -4.98
N SER A 215 -14.16 -5.95 -5.10
CA SER A 215 -14.95 -5.06 -5.95
C SER A 215 -14.71 -3.60 -5.58
N ARG A 216 -14.76 -3.30 -4.28
CA ARG A 216 -14.61 -1.95 -3.76
C ARG A 216 -13.29 -1.30 -4.14
N VAL A 217 -12.19 -2.06 -4.04
CA VAL A 217 -10.85 -1.56 -4.40
C VAL A 217 -10.69 -1.42 -5.91
N LEU A 218 -11.23 -2.37 -6.70
CA LEU A 218 -11.13 -2.32 -8.15
C LEU A 218 -11.98 -1.22 -8.79
N ASP A 219 -13.04 -0.77 -8.11
CA ASP A 219 -13.88 0.37 -8.49
C ASP A 219 -13.25 1.74 -8.18
N ALA A 220 -11.96 1.77 -7.84
CA ALA A 220 -11.20 3.00 -7.60
C ALA A 220 -11.34 4.00 -8.75
N ARG A 221 -11.53 5.27 -8.40
CA ARG A 221 -11.71 6.37 -9.36
C ARG A 221 -10.40 7.09 -9.63
N PRO A 222 -10.15 7.54 -10.87
CA PRO A 222 -8.96 8.33 -11.17
C PRO A 222 -8.94 9.62 -10.32
N VAL A 223 -7.74 10.06 -9.98
CA VAL A 223 -7.55 11.39 -9.37
C VAL A 223 -7.97 12.44 -10.40
N PRO A 224 -8.83 13.42 -10.05
CA PRO A 224 -9.15 14.51 -10.96
C PRO A 224 -7.89 15.28 -11.34
N LEU A 225 -7.61 15.39 -12.63
CA LEU A 225 -6.49 16.19 -13.13
C LEU A 225 -6.95 17.65 -13.21
N GLU A 226 -6.26 18.56 -12.51
CA GLU A 226 -6.52 19.98 -12.63
C GLU A 226 -6.34 20.44 -14.09
N ASN A 227 -7.29 21.21 -14.60
CA ASN A 227 -7.34 21.71 -15.97
C ASN A 227 -7.48 20.66 -17.09
N VAL A 228 -7.81 19.42 -16.77
CA VAL A 228 -8.21 18.40 -17.74
C VAL A 228 -9.72 18.22 -17.67
N THR A 229 -10.40 18.61 -18.74
CA THR A 229 -11.84 18.44 -18.90
C THR A 229 -12.12 17.14 -19.65
N THR A 230 -12.88 16.24 -19.06
CA THR A 230 -13.32 15.01 -19.75
C THR A 230 -14.48 15.32 -20.70
N PHE A 231 -14.71 14.43 -21.67
CA PHE A 231 -15.88 14.59 -22.57
C PHE A 231 -17.19 14.68 -21.77
N LYS A 232 -17.31 13.95 -20.67
CA LYS A 232 -18.50 13.97 -19.81
C LYS A 232 -18.72 15.33 -19.14
N ASP A 233 -17.64 16.03 -18.77
CA ASP A 233 -17.73 17.36 -18.15
C ASP A 233 -18.21 18.44 -19.12
N ILE A 234 -17.99 18.23 -20.42
CA ILE A 234 -18.39 19.16 -21.50
C ILE A 234 -19.52 18.61 -22.38
N GLU A 235 -20.10 17.44 -22.03
CA GLU A 235 -21.11 16.77 -22.85
C GLU A 235 -22.32 17.68 -23.13
N ASP A 236 -22.78 18.41 -22.12
CA ASP A 236 -23.91 19.34 -22.24
C ASP A 236 -23.54 20.52 -23.17
N GLU A 237 -22.33 21.07 -23.03
CA GLU A 237 -21.83 22.16 -23.89
C GLU A 237 -21.67 21.72 -25.34
N VAL A 238 -21.09 20.52 -25.55
CA VAL A 238 -20.94 19.93 -26.88
C VAL A 238 -22.31 19.62 -27.48
N THR A 239 -23.25 19.10 -26.69
CA THR A 239 -24.62 18.82 -27.17
C THR A 239 -25.36 20.07 -27.50
N ASP A 240 -25.23 21.15 -26.72
CA ASP A 240 -25.83 22.45 -27.00
C ASP A 240 -25.24 23.06 -28.28
N PHE A 241 -23.91 22.94 -28.41
CA PHE A 241 -23.19 23.36 -29.63
C PHE A 241 -23.66 22.64 -30.90
N VAL A 242 -23.81 21.31 -30.83
CA VAL A 242 -24.29 20.51 -31.97
C VAL A 242 -25.74 20.83 -32.33
N ARG A 243 -26.60 21.12 -31.36
CA ARG A 243 -28.02 21.44 -31.57
C ARG A 243 -28.24 22.87 -32.05
N ASN A 244 -27.50 23.82 -31.49
CA ASN A 244 -27.79 25.25 -31.63
C ASN A 244 -26.73 26.02 -32.44
N GLY A 245 -25.63 25.38 -32.80
CA GLY A 245 -24.51 26.00 -33.51
C GLY A 245 -23.73 27.03 -32.69
N PHE A 246 -22.71 27.64 -33.30
CA PHE A 246 -21.93 28.70 -32.64
C PHE A 246 -22.81 29.93 -32.39
N LYS A 247 -23.04 30.30 -31.17
CA LYS A 247 -23.48 31.65 -30.82
C LYS A 247 -22.30 32.59 -31.12
N ARG A 248 -22.37 33.29 -32.26
CA ARG A 248 -21.39 34.33 -32.59
C ARG A 248 -21.43 35.40 -31.51
N GLY A 249 -20.35 35.60 -30.80
CA GLY A 249 -20.23 36.70 -29.85
C GLY A 249 -19.13 36.55 -28.80
N PHE A 250 -17.87 36.34 -29.21
CA PHE A 250 -16.77 36.86 -28.43
C PHE A 250 -16.40 38.23 -28.97
N GLN A 251 -16.89 39.30 -28.32
CA GLN A 251 -16.26 40.62 -28.41
C GLN A 251 -14.99 40.57 -27.56
N ILE A 252 -13.84 40.60 -28.19
CA ILE A 252 -12.56 40.90 -27.54
C ILE A 252 -12.57 42.41 -27.32
N GLY A 253 -12.73 42.86 -26.08
CA GLY A 253 -12.50 44.22 -25.64
C GLY A 253 -11.04 44.44 -25.31
#